data_f7dad51295c847b68163a4a140e34cef
#
_entry.id   f7dad51295c847b68163a4a140e34cef
#
_cell.length_a   1.000
_cell.length_b   1.000
_cell.length_c   1.000
_cell.angle_alpha   90.00
_cell.angle_beta   90.00
_cell.angle_gamma   90.00
#
_symmetry.space_group_name_H-M   'P 1'
#
loop_
_entity.id
_entity.type
_entity.pdbx_description
1 polymer ?
#
loop_
_entity_poly.entity_id
_entity_poly.type
_entity_poly.pdbx_seq_one_letter_code
_entity_poly.pdbx_strand_id
1 'polypeptide(L)'
;MIEYSSKNVSRRTFMAGLGAAASLPCLASVHAQGPQASLLPVNTPKIDHLDVIVPDVAASARFYMGVFNTKLHAQPFQGGFRYFVLFGDLPANRQVGYLAIGDSRGRGTYIGHFCTSVFDYRQNSAAITSALVEAVDKAGLGKLTMGNGPGGIFSDPDGIEIQFLPAPDTLVTVAVPSDLVEPNKGLVTPKGVDHVLLQVSDLEKGAQFYRILYGKEAVRQKSPERIWFQIGDTRLGLERAPAGQKPRIAHFGVKVAPFDRNAAVAGLRTLGAEVVPSPDEPDVVRFRDRDGNSVELKAV
;
A
#
# COMPACT_ATOMS: atom_id res chain seq x y z
N MET A 1 27.23 -6.08 -32.83
CA MET A 1 26.41 -6.22 -34.05
C MET A 1 25.99 -7.68 -34.14
N ILE A 2 24.82 -8.01 -33.71
CA ILE A 2 24.22 -9.36 -33.86
C ILE A 2 22.82 -9.12 -34.40
N GLU A 3 22.63 -9.49 -35.68
CA GLU A 3 21.35 -9.41 -36.39
C GLU A 3 20.37 -10.50 -35.91
N TYR A 4 19.14 -10.12 -35.63
CA TYR A 4 18.04 -11.05 -35.42
C TYR A 4 17.22 -11.20 -36.72
N SER A 5 17.38 -12.35 -37.33
CA SER A 5 16.64 -12.76 -38.54
C SER A 5 15.22 -13.17 -38.18
N SER A 6 14.24 -12.53 -38.83
CA SER A 6 12.84 -12.89 -38.80
C SER A 6 12.58 -14.10 -39.72
N LYS A 7 12.02 -15.19 -39.25
CA LYS A 7 11.46 -16.26 -40.07
C LYS A 7 9.94 -16.26 -40.02
N ASN A 8 9.36 -15.92 -41.15
CA ASN A 8 7.96 -16.14 -41.51
C ASN A 8 7.61 -17.62 -41.49
N VAL A 9 6.49 -18.00 -40.84
CA VAL A 9 5.88 -19.32 -41.01
C VAL A 9 4.51 -19.15 -41.65
N SER A 10 4.43 -19.79 -42.82
CA SER A 10 3.35 -19.85 -43.79
C SER A 10 2.12 -20.59 -43.26
N ARG A 11 0.94 -20.04 -43.59
CA ARG A 11 -0.36 -20.72 -43.53
C ARG A 11 -0.41 -21.88 -44.51
N ARG A 12 -0.80 -23.07 -44.10
CA ARG A 12 -1.33 -24.11 -44.98
C ARG A 12 -2.62 -24.70 -44.42
N THR A 13 -3.64 -24.51 -45.20
CA THR A 13 -4.97 -25.10 -45.25
C THR A 13 -4.90 -26.62 -45.22
N PHE A 14 -5.77 -27.27 -44.42
CA PHE A 14 -6.15 -28.67 -44.66
C PHE A 14 -7.66 -28.80 -44.55
N MET A 15 -8.25 -29.23 -45.66
CA MET A 15 -9.68 -29.52 -45.83
C MET A 15 -9.93 -31.03 -45.72
N ALA A 16 -11.11 -31.34 -45.23
CA ALA A 16 -12.00 -32.46 -45.50
C ALA A 16 -11.74 -33.82 -44.82
N GLY A 17 -12.75 -34.23 -44.09
CA GLY A 17 -13.03 -35.59 -43.67
C GLY A 17 -14.42 -35.65 -43.02
N LEU A 18 -15.48 -35.92 -43.83
CA LEU A 18 -16.82 -36.25 -43.33
C LEU A 18 -16.79 -37.62 -42.64
N GLY A 19 -17.21 -37.65 -41.36
CA GLY A 19 -17.52 -38.87 -40.64
C GLY A 19 -18.74 -38.61 -39.76
N ALA A 20 -19.88 -39.19 -40.14
CA ALA A 20 -21.10 -39.21 -39.36
C ALA A 20 -20.89 -40.05 -38.10
N ALA A 21 -21.03 -39.51 -36.94
CA ALA A 21 -21.10 -40.21 -35.67
C ALA A 21 -22.24 -39.67 -34.82
N ALA A 22 -23.02 -40.58 -34.30
CA ALA A 22 -24.24 -40.43 -33.56
C ALA A 22 -24.18 -39.43 -32.40
N SER A 23 -25.17 -38.55 -32.34
CA SER A 23 -25.43 -37.63 -31.23
C SER A 23 -25.85 -38.37 -29.96
N LEU A 24 -24.95 -38.57 -29.02
CA LEU A 24 -25.31 -38.80 -27.63
C LEU A 24 -25.57 -37.45 -26.99
N PRO A 25 -26.65 -37.26 -26.20
CA PRO A 25 -26.84 -36.05 -25.45
C PRO A 25 -25.77 -35.97 -24.38
N CYS A 26 -24.82 -35.05 -24.55
CA CYS A 26 -23.92 -34.68 -23.50
C CYS A 26 -24.74 -34.00 -22.40
N LEU A 27 -25.06 -34.73 -21.35
CA LEU A 27 -25.54 -34.16 -20.10
C LEU A 27 -24.43 -33.22 -19.59
N ALA A 28 -24.56 -31.95 -19.95
CA ALA A 28 -23.79 -30.90 -19.31
C ALA A 28 -24.08 -30.97 -17.80
N SER A 29 -23.17 -31.52 -17.03
CA SER A 29 -23.18 -31.43 -15.60
C SER A 29 -23.13 -29.93 -15.25
N VAL A 30 -24.27 -29.35 -14.97
CA VAL A 30 -24.37 -28.06 -14.32
C VAL A 30 -23.73 -28.29 -12.94
N HIS A 31 -22.45 -28.05 -12.85
CA HIS A 31 -21.82 -27.90 -11.56
C HIS A 31 -22.53 -26.70 -10.92
N ALA A 32 -23.41 -26.96 -9.97
CA ALA A 32 -23.91 -25.95 -9.07
C ALA A 32 -22.66 -25.32 -8.43
N GLN A 33 -22.30 -24.12 -8.89
CA GLN A 33 -21.28 -23.32 -8.23
C GLN A 33 -21.85 -23.12 -6.83
N GLY A 34 -21.18 -23.71 -5.83
CA GLY A 34 -21.46 -23.40 -4.43
C GLY A 34 -21.42 -21.88 -4.26
N PRO A 35 -22.01 -21.32 -3.19
CA PRO A 35 -22.07 -19.90 -3.00
C PRO A 35 -20.67 -19.33 -3.20
N GLN A 36 -20.50 -18.52 -4.24
CA GLN A 36 -19.24 -17.89 -4.57
C GLN A 36 -18.87 -17.03 -3.38
N ALA A 37 -17.75 -17.33 -2.72
CA ALA A 37 -17.31 -16.57 -1.56
C ALA A 37 -17.30 -15.08 -1.94
N SER A 38 -17.89 -14.25 -1.08
CA SER A 38 -17.93 -12.81 -1.31
C SER A 38 -16.51 -12.29 -1.50
N LEU A 39 -16.27 -11.54 -2.58
CA LEU A 39 -14.96 -10.93 -2.86
C LEU A 39 -14.70 -9.69 -2.00
N LEU A 40 -15.73 -9.19 -1.33
CA LEU A 40 -15.68 -8.07 -0.40
C LEU A 40 -16.34 -8.43 0.93
N PRO A 41 -15.79 -8.02 2.08
CA PRO A 41 -14.51 -7.31 2.21
C PRO A 41 -13.33 -8.12 1.68
N VAL A 42 -12.27 -7.43 1.21
CA VAL A 42 -11.09 -8.12 0.69
C VAL A 42 -10.37 -8.93 1.78
N ASN A 43 -9.91 -10.11 1.42
CA ASN A 43 -9.08 -10.92 2.32
C ASN A 43 -7.64 -10.39 2.31
N THR A 44 -7.26 -9.68 3.36
CA THR A 44 -5.97 -8.98 3.45
C THR A 44 -5.25 -9.27 4.77
N PRO A 45 -3.94 -9.61 4.73
CA PRO A 45 -3.16 -9.83 5.94
C PRO A 45 -2.71 -8.53 6.61
N LYS A 46 -2.59 -7.41 5.87
CA LYS A 46 -2.05 -6.14 6.41
C LYS A 46 -2.09 -4.99 5.41
N ILE A 47 -1.88 -3.77 5.91
CA ILE A 47 -1.36 -2.65 5.13
C ILE A 47 0.12 -2.95 4.87
N ASP A 48 0.50 -3.01 3.60
CA ASP A 48 1.81 -3.46 3.17
C ASP A 48 2.84 -2.34 3.16
N HIS A 49 2.53 -1.25 2.48
CA HIS A 49 3.44 -0.12 2.33
C HIS A 49 2.72 1.21 2.18
N LEU A 50 3.52 2.26 2.25
CA LEU A 50 3.14 3.63 1.92
C LEU A 50 4.09 4.18 0.87
N ASP A 51 3.61 5.19 0.16
CA ASP A 51 4.38 5.95 -0.81
C ASP A 51 4.45 7.42 -0.38
N VAL A 52 5.64 7.91 -0.05
CA VAL A 52 5.86 9.34 0.18
C VAL A 52 6.42 9.98 -1.08
N ILE A 53 5.86 11.12 -1.44
CA ILE A 53 6.22 11.88 -2.63
C ILE A 53 6.95 13.12 -2.18
N VAL A 54 8.21 13.29 -2.60
CA VAL A 54 9.12 14.29 -2.08
C VAL A 54 9.93 14.94 -3.21
N PRO A 55 10.44 16.18 -3.02
CA PRO A 55 11.22 16.87 -4.05
C PRO A 55 12.65 16.32 -4.23
N ASP A 56 13.25 15.74 -3.18
CA ASP A 56 14.59 15.14 -3.22
C ASP A 56 14.56 13.73 -2.67
N VAL A 57 14.33 12.77 -3.56
CA VAL A 57 14.17 11.35 -3.19
C VAL A 57 15.42 10.76 -2.54
N ALA A 58 16.60 11.18 -2.95
CA ALA A 58 17.87 10.68 -2.41
C ALA A 58 18.12 11.20 -1.00
N ALA A 59 17.84 12.48 -0.75
CA ALA A 59 17.99 13.06 0.57
C ALA A 59 16.95 12.51 1.56
N SER A 60 15.71 12.29 1.13
CA SER A 60 14.68 11.63 1.97
C SER A 60 15.03 10.17 2.24
N ALA A 61 15.59 9.44 1.25
CA ALA A 61 16.08 8.08 1.48
C ALA A 61 17.22 8.05 2.53
N ARG A 62 18.18 8.98 2.46
CA ARG A 62 19.25 9.10 3.48
C ARG A 62 18.66 9.40 4.87
N PHE A 63 17.69 10.30 4.95
CA PHE A 63 17.00 10.61 6.21
C PHE A 63 16.34 9.37 6.82
N TYR A 64 15.53 8.65 6.07
CA TYR A 64 14.85 7.46 6.55
C TYR A 64 15.81 6.31 6.89
N MET A 65 16.93 6.19 6.18
CA MET A 65 17.99 5.24 6.54
C MET A 65 18.75 5.65 7.81
N GLY A 66 18.79 6.94 8.15
CA GLY A 66 19.23 7.42 9.45
C GLY A 66 18.26 7.08 10.58
N VAL A 67 16.95 7.09 10.29
CA VAL A 67 15.92 6.68 11.25
C VAL A 67 15.86 5.16 11.40
N PHE A 68 15.81 4.43 10.31
CA PHE A 68 15.55 2.99 10.31
C PHE A 68 16.83 2.16 10.08
N ASN A 69 17.13 1.34 11.06
CA ASN A 69 18.19 0.32 11.01
C ASN A 69 17.72 -0.85 10.10
N THR A 70 17.90 -0.71 8.78
CA THR A 70 17.36 -1.63 7.78
C THR A 70 18.15 -1.56 6.46
N LYS A 71 17.58 -2.09 5.38
CA LYS A 71 18.13 -2.10 4.02
C LYS A 71 17.36 -1.14 3.12
N LEU A 72 18.06 -0.53 2.19
CA LEU A 72 17.52 0.30 1.13
C LEU A 72 17.59 -0.43 -0.20
N HIS A 73 16.47 -0.45 -0.92
CA HIS A 73 16.43 -0.88 -2.32
C HIS A 73 16.14 0.31 -3.21
N ALA A 74 16.52 0.21 -4.49
CA ALA A 74 16.27 1.23 -5.50
C ALA A 74 15.76 0.61 -6.79
N GLN A 75 14.96 1.38 -7.50
CA GLN A 75 14.48 1.06 -8.84
C GLN A 75 14.69 2.28 -9.74
N PRO A 76 15.29 2.13 -10.95
CA PRO A 76 15.26 3.19 -11.95
C PRO A 76 13.81 3.55 -12.30
N PHE A 77 13.49 4.84 -12.24
CA PHE A 77 12.16 5.31 -12.50
C PHE A 77 12.19 6.71 -13.14
N GLN A 78 11.75 6.81 -14.39
CA GLN A 78 11.51 8.07 -15.12
C GLN A 78 12.68 9.05 -15.10
N GLY A 79 13.89 8.52 -15.32
CA GLY A 79 15.13 9.32 -15.40
C GLY A 79 15.83 9.57 -14.05
N GLY A 80 15.28 9.03 -12.96
CA GLY A 80 15.84 9.04 -11.61
C GLY A 80 15.73 7.68 -10.94
N PHE A 81 15.57 7.71 -9.62
CA PHE A 81 15.36 6.53 -8.82
C PHE A 81 14.12 6.68 -7.93
N ARG A 82 13.43 5.58 -7.69
CA ARG A 82 12.50 5.38 -6.59
C ARG A 82 13.19 4.51 -5.56
N TYR A 83 13.13 4.89 -4.30
CA TYR A 83 13.74 4.14 -3.21
C TYR A 83 12.69 3.42 -2.37
N PHE A 84 13.12 2.31 -1.74
CA PHE A 84 12.28 1.47 -0.89
C PHE A 84 13.05 1.19 0.40
N VAL A 85 12.61 1.80 1.50
CA VAL A 85 13.12 1.54 2.86
C VAL A 85 12.38 0.33 3.39
N LEU A 86 13.05 -0.79 3.58
CA LEU A 86 12.42 -2.05 3.95
C LEU A 86 12.03 -2.04 5.44
N PHE A 87 10.85 -2.58 5.78
CA PHE A 87 10.39 -2.73 7.16
C PHE A 87 10.59 -4.17 7.65
N GLY A 88 11.83 -4.59 7.71
CA GLY A 88 12.27 -5.92 8.10
C GLY A 88 13.23 -6.54 7.10
N ASP A 89 13.69 -7.76 7.38
CA ASP A 89 14.49 -8.54 6.45
C ASP A 89 13.60 -9.10 5.34
N LEU A 90 14.14 -9.17 4.12
CA LEU A 90 13.50 -9.85 3.01
C LEU A 90 13.46 -11.35 3.27
N PRO A 91 12.32 -11.93 3.62
CA PRO A 91 12.19 -13.37 3.69
C PRO A 91 12.28 -13.98 2.29
N ALA A 92 12.48 -15.31 2.22
CA ALA A 92 12.55 -16.03 0.96
C ALA A 92 11.28 -15.83 0.09
N ASN A 93 10.13 -15.58 0.72
CA ASN A 93 8.84 -15.31 0.07
C ASN A 93 8.62 -13.82 -0.31
N ARG A 94 9.59 -12.93 -0.06
CA ARG A 94 9.55 -11.50 -0.38
C ARG A 94 8.42 -10.70 0.28
N GLN A 95 7.88 -11.18 1.40
CA GLN A 95 6.85 -10.48 2.17
C GLN A 95 7.47 -9.53 3.19
N VAL A 96 7.87 -8.37 2.77
CA VAL A 96 8.30 -7.31 3.67
C VAL A 96 7.54 -6.03 3.34
N GLY A 97 7.01 -5.36 4.36
CA GLY A 97 6.47 -4.01 4.19
C GLY A 97 7.61 -3.02 3.90
N TYR A 98 7.29 -1.88 3.35
CA TYR A 98 8.29 -0.86 3.04
C TYR A 98 7.68 0.55 2.99
N LEU A 99 8.55 1.54 3.04
CA LEU A 99 8.24 2.91 2.65
C LEU A 99 8.82 3.16 1.27
N ALA A 100 7.97 3.42 0.28
CA ALA A 100 8.39 3.88 -1.03
C ALA A 100 8.60 5.39 -1.01
N ILE A 101 9.62 5.87 -1.70
CA ILE A 101 9.98 7.29 -1.81
C ILE A 101 10.03 7.64 -3.28
N GLY A 102 9.09 8.47 -3.73
CA GLY A 102 8.91 8.89 -5.11
C GLY A 102 9.14 10.38 -5.32
N ASP A 103 9.48 10.76 -6.56
CA ASP A 103 9.70 12.16 -6.94
C ASP A 103 8.37 12.93 -7.09
N SER A 104 8.29 14.08 -6.44
CA SER A 104 7.13 14.96 -6.50
C SER A 104 6.93 15.69 -7.84
N ARG A 105 7.99 15.80 -8.63
CA ARG A 105 7.97 16.55 -9.90
C ARG A 105 7.40 17.96 -9.75
N GLY A 106 7.80 18.63 -8.68
CA GLY A 106 7.36 20.00 -8.40
C GLY A 106 5.96 20.12 -7.82
N ARG A 107 5.24 19.02 -7.53
CA ARG A 107 3.89 19.06 -6.93
C ARG A 107 3.87 19.26 -5.40
N GLY A 108 5.04 19.40 -4.79
CA GLY A 108 5.17 19.48 -3.34
C GLY A 108 5.26 18.10 -2.67
N THR A 109 5.27 18.10 -1.34
CA THR A 109 5.40 16.90 -0.52
C THR A 109 4.04 16.41 -0.05
N TYR A 110 3.80 15.09 -0.12
CA TYR A 110 2.60 14.44 0.40
C TYR A 110 2.80 12.93 0.51
N ILE A 111 1.94 12.27 1.30
CA ILE A 111 1.84 10.81 1.29
C ILE A 111 0.90 10.43 0.15
N GLY A 112 1.44 9.77 -0.88
CA GLY A 112 0.76 9.55 -2.16
C GLY A 112 -0.35 8.51 -2.06
N HIS A 113 -0.01 7.32 -1.53
CA HIS A 113 -0.98 6.25 -1.31
C HIS A 113 -0.55 5.32 -0.17
N PHE A 114 -1.47 4.50 0.27
CA PHE A 114 -1.16 3.29 1.03
C PHE A 114 -1.57 2.05 0.24
N CYS A 115 -0.88 0.96 0.48
CA CYS A 115 -1.14 -0.31 -0.19
C CYS A 115 -1.60 -1.36 0.80
N THR A 116 -2.60 -2.14 0.39
CA THR A 116 -3.03 -3.35 1.08
C THR A 116 -2.68 -4.55 0.23
N SER A 117 -1.97 -5.53 0.78
CA SER A 117 -1.80 -6.82 0.11
C SER A 117 -3.07 -7.63 0.22
N VAL A 118 -3.48 -8.29 -0.87
CA VAL A 118 -4.74 -9.04 -0.95
C VAL A 118 -4.45 -10.47 -1.40
N PHE A 119 -4.98 -11.44 -0.65
CA PHE A 119 -4.86 -12.85 -1.04
C PHE A 119 -5.62 -13.12 -2.34
N ASP A 120 -5.06 -13.98 -3.18
CA ASP A 120 -5.63 -14.36 -4.48
C ASP A 120 -5.91 -13.20 -5.44
N TYR A 121 -5.27 -12.03 -5.21
CA TYR A 121 -5.50 -10.84 -6.03
C TYR A 121 -5.17 -11.07 -7.51
N ARG A 122 -4.09 -11.80 -7.83
CA ARG A 122 -3.70 -12.07 -9.24
C ARG A 122 -4.81 -12.78 -10.02
N GLN A 123 -5.47 -13.74 -9.38
CA GLN A 123 -6.53 -14.55 -9.97
C GLN A 123 -7.85 -13.79 -10.04
N ASN A 124 -8.11 -12.92 -9.09
CA ASN A 124 -9.42 -12.30 -8.86
C ASN A 124 -9.45 -10.78 -9.09
N SER A 125 -8.38 -10.15 -9.56
CA SER A 125 -8.27 -8.68 -9.64
C SER A 125 -9.42 -8.03 -10.41
N ALA A 126 -9.80 -8.56 -11.57
CA ALA A 126 -10.92 -8.05 -12.35
C ALA A 126 -12.26 -8.21 -11.64
N ALA A 127 -12.49 -9.37 -10.99
CA ALA A 127 -13.70 -9.64 -10.23
C ALA A 127 -13.80 -8.78 -8.96
N ILE A 128 -12.70 -8.61 -8.24
CA ILE A 128 -12.63 -7.70 -7.07
C ILE A 128 -12.93 -6.26 -7.49
N THR A 129 -12.31 -5.80 -8.59
CA THR A 129 -12.56 -4.46 -9.12
C THR A 129 -14.03 -4.26 -9.50
N SER A 130 -14.63 -5.22 -10.20
CA SER A 130 -16.05 -5.15 -10.59
C SER A 130 -16.97 -5.14 -9.36
N ALA A 131 -16.71 -6.01 -8.37
CA ALA A 131 -17.47 -6.05 -7.13
C ALA A 131 -17.34 -4.74 -6.35
N LEU A 132 -16.14 -4.13 -6.33
CA LEU A 132 -15.91 -2.84 -5.66
C LEU A 132 -16.68 -1.71 -6.34
N VAL A 133 -16.63 -1.62 -7.67
CA VAL A 133 -17.39 -0.62 -8.45
C VAL A 133 -18.88 -0.74 -8.16
N GLU A 134 -19.44 -1.96 -8.22
CA GLU A 134 -20.84 -2.21 -7.94
C GLU A 134 -21.24 -1.84 -6.49
N ALA A 135 -20.42 -2.24 -5.51
CA ALA A 135 -20.68 -1.96 -4.10
C ALA A 135 -20.63 -0.46 -3.77
N VAL A 136 -19.68 0.28 -4.36
CA VAL A 136 -19.55 1.73 -4.18
C VAL A 136 -20.73 2.48 -4.83
N ASP A 137 -21.14 2.07 -6.03
CA ASP A 137 -22.31 2.65 -6.72
C ASP A 137 -23.59 2.39 -5.94
N LYS A 138 -23.83 1.14 -5.52
CA LYS A 138 -24.99 0.76 -4.70
C LYS A 138 -25.04 1.48 -3.36
N ALA A 139 -23.91 1.82 -2.78
CA ALA A 139 -23.82 2.58 -1.54
C ALA A 139 -24.03 4.09 -1.73
N GLY A 140 -24.18 4.58 -2.97
CA GLY A 140 -24.35 6.00 -3.27
C GLY A 140 -23.12 6.85 -2.96
N LEU A 141 -21.92 6.23 -2.99
CA LEU A 141 -20.65 6.91 -2.67
C LEU A 141 -20.04 7.65 -3.85
N GLY A 142 -20.69 7.60 -5.00
CA GLY A 142 -20.21 8.18 -6.24
C GLY A 142 -19.49 7.16 -7.12
N LYS A 143 -18.82 7.65 -8.15
CA LYS A 143 -18.11 6.79 -9.09
C LYS A 143 -16.69 6.51 -8.59
N LEU A 144 -16.31 5.23 -8.54
CA LEU A 144 -14.95 4.83 -8.21
C LEU A 144 -13.98 5.33 -9.30
N THR A 145 -12.95 6.08 -8.89
CA THR A 145 -11.88 6.51 -9.81
C THR A 145 -10.76 5.50 -9.81
N MET A 146 -10.46 4.96 -10.99
CA MET A 146 -9.34 4.02 -11.17
C MET A 146 -8.09 4.80 -11.58
N GLY A 147 -6.97 4.49 -10.92
CA GLY A 147 -5.65 5.02 -11.24
C GLY A 147 -4.87 4.11 -12.18
N ASN A 148 -3.69 4.59 -12.60
CA ASN A 148 -2.75 3.85 -13.43
C ASN A 148 -1.55 3.42 -12.58
N GLY A 149 -1.25 2.13 -12.54
CA GLY A 149 -0.10 1.61 -11.81
C GLY A 149 -0.12 0.09 -11.70
N PRO A 150 0.94 -0.50 -11.16
CA PRO A 150 0.99 -1.94 -10.92
C PRO A 150 -0.05 -2.35 -9.88
N GLY A 151 -0.66 -3.49 -10.07
CA GLY A 151 -1.78 -3.96 -9.23
C GLY A 151 -3.07 -3.22 -9.54
N GLY A 152 -3.87 -2.93 -8.54
CA GLY A 152 -5.08 -2.08 -8.64
C GLY A 152 -4.88 -0.80 -7.86
N ILE A 153 -4.90 0.34 -8.54
CA ILE A 153 -4.94 1.66 -7.89
C ILE A 153 -6.32 2.26 -8.09
N PHE A 154 -6.90 2.79 -7.04
CA PHE A 154 -8.18 3.49 -7.07
C PHE A 154 -8.22 4.52 -5.95
N SER A 155 -9.16 5.45 -6.05
CA SER A 155 -9.33 6.50 -5.04
C SER A 155 -10.61 6.28 -4.24
N ASP A 156 -10.56 6.64 -2.96
CA ASP A 156 -11.74 6.75 -2.13
C ASP A 156 -12.62 7.96 -2.55
N PRO A 157 -13.79 8.19 -1.92
CA PRO A 157 -14.66 9.32 -2.26
C PRO A 157 -14.04 10.70 -2.10
N ASP A 158 -12.94 10.81 -1.37
CA ASP A 158 -12.19 12.04 -1.13
C ASP A 158 -10.96 12.19 -2.04
N GLY A 159 -10.69 11.20 -2.91
CA GLY A 159 -9.55 11.20 -3.80
C GLY A 159 -8.26 10.65 -3.18
N ILE A 160 -8.33 10.04 -2.00
CA ILE A 160 -7.18 9.39 -1.37
C ILE A 160 -6.89 8.07 -2.12
N GLU A 161 -5.66 7.93 -2.63
CA GLU A 161 -5.27 6.77 -3.42
C GLU A 161 -4.98 5.54 -2.54
N ILE A 162 -5.53 4.41 -2.97
CA ILE A 162 -5.36 3.09 -2.37
C ILE A 162 -4.80 2.15 -3.43
N GLN A 163 -3.82 1.33 -3.06
CA GLN A 163 -3.30 0.30 -3.94
C GLN A 163 -3.62 -1.10 -3.40
N PHE A 164 -3.99 -2.01 -4.30
CA PHE A 164 -4.02 -3.44 -4.02
C PHE A 164 -2.86 -4.14 -4.73
N LEU A 165 -2.12 -4.96 -4.00
CA LEU A 165 -1.11 -5.86 -4.54
C LEU A 165 -1.38 -7.30 -4.10
N PRO A 166 -0.89 -8.30 -4.86
CA PRO A 166 -1.05 -9.70 -4.46
C PRO A 166 -0.29 -10.01 -3.16
N ALA A 167 -0.94 -10.66 -2.20
CA ALA A 167 -0.25 -11.37 -1.12
C ALA A 167 0.13 -12.79 -1.62
N PRO A 168 1.30 -13.30 -1.24
CA PRO A 168 2.34 -12.76 -0.37
C PRO A 168 3.35 -11.82 -1.05
N ASP A 169 3.31 -11.65 -2.34
CA ASP A 169 4.38 -11.09 -3.16
C ASP A 169 4.15 -9.59 -3.40
N THR A 170 4.50 -8.78 -2.43
CA THR A 170 4.23 -7.34 -2.43
C THR A 170 5.40 -6.47 -2.84
N LEU A 171 6.64 -6.95 -2.69
CA LEU A 171 7.80 -6.18 -3.08
C LEU A 171 7.91 -6.08 -4.61
N VAL A 172 8.20 -4.89 -5.10
CA VAL A 172 8.48 -4.66 -6.52
C VAL A 172 9.70 -5.49 -6.93
N THR A 173 9.49 -6.48 -7.79
CA THR A 173 10.50 -7.49 -8.15
C THR A 173 11.72 -6.94 -8.89
N VAL A 174 11.63 -5.70 -9.39
CA VAL A 174 12.71 -5.02 -10.14
C VAL A 174 13.56 -4.08 -9.27
N ALA A 175 13.22 -3.92 -7.99
CA ALA A 175 14.05 -3.15 -7.06
C ALA A 175 15.24 -3.99 -6.61
N VAL A 176 16.41 -3.37 -6.59
CA VAL A 176 17.68 -4.00 -6.19
C VAL A 176 18.28 -3.28 -4.99
N PRO A 177 19.18 -3.92 -4.22
CA PRO A 177 19.92 -3.25 -3.15
C PRO A 177 20.57 -1.96 -3.64
N SER A 178 20.47 -0.89 -2.85
CA SER A 178 21.07 0.42 -3.14
C SER A 178 22.29 0.66 -2.27
N ASP A 179 23.32 1.23 -2.86
CA ASP A 179 24.55 1.69 -2.21
C ASP A 179 24.52 3.18 -1.81
N LEU A 180 23.36 3.84 -1.91
CA LEU A 180 23.19 5.25 -1.56
C LEU A 180 23.65 5.57 -0.13
N VAL A 181 23.42 4.63 0.79
CA VAL A 181 23.86 4.68 2.19
C VAL A 181 24.20 3.28 2.69
N GLU A 182 25.08 3.22 3.68
CA GLU A 182 25.37 1.98 4.40
C GLU A 182 24.13 1.45 5.11
N PRO A 183 23.78 0.18 4.94
CA PRO A 183 22.63 -0.42 5.59
C PRO A 183 22.83 -0.60 7.11
N ASN A 184 21.74 -0.76 7.83
CA ASN A 184 21.71 -1.17 9.25
C ASN A 184 22.46 -0.23 10.21
N LYS A 185 22.37 1.10 9.99
CA LYS A 185 22.96 2.14 10.84
C LYS A 185 21.94 3.12 11.41
N GLY A 186 20.64 2.85 11.26
CA GLY A 186 19.58 3.71 11.77
C GLY A 186 19.35 3.60 13.28
N LEU A 187 18.51 4.48 13.81
CA LEU A 187 18.19 4.60 15.23
C LEU A 187 17.36 3.43 15.77
N VAL A 188 16.41 2.93 14.99
CA VAL A 188 15.44 1.90 15.39
C VAL A 188 15.22 0.89 14.26
N THR A 189 14.97 -0.38 14.61
CA THR A 189 14.70 -1.42 13.61
C THR A 189 13.20 -1.49 13.34
N PRO A 190 12.76 -1.23 12.09
CA PRO A 190 11.37 -1.29 11.72
C PRO A 190 10.88 -2.75 11.64
N LYS A 191 9.63 -2.99 12.06
CA LYS A 191 8.98 -4.31 12.08
C LYS A 191 7.76 -4.40 11.17
N GLY A 192 7.36 -3.30 10.57
CA GLY A 192 6.20 -3.20 9.69
C GLY A 192 5.41 -1.93 9.91
N VAL A 193 4.39 -1.74 9.09
CA VAL A 193 3.41 -0.67 9.30
C VAL A 193 2.60 -0.97 10.57
N ASP A 194 2.38 0.02 11.43
CA ASP A 194 1.42 -0.08 12.54
C ASP A 194 0.04 0.39 12.08
N HIS A 195 -0.02 1.60 11.56
CA HIS A 195 -1.27 2.19 11.10
C HIS A 195 -1.08 3.26 10.03
N VAL A 196 -2.19 3.61 9.41
CA VAL A 196 -2.35 4.79 8.56
C VAL A 196 -3.53 5.59 9.09
N LEU A 197 -3.40 6.90 9.23
CA LEU A 197 -4.51 7.80 9.57
C LEU A 197 -4.87 8.68 8.37
N LEU A 198 -6.12 8.65 8.00
CA LEU A 198 -6.68 9.47 6.92
C LEU A 198 -7.48 10.63 7.51
N GLN A 199 -7.31 11.80 6.93
CA GLN A 199 -8.20 12.94 7.11
C GLN A 199 -9.21 12.97 5.96
N VAL A 200 -10.49 12.75 6.26
CA VAL A 200 -11.59 12.66 5.30
C VAL A 200 -12.54 13.86 5.41
N SER A 201 -13.22 14.18 4.33
CA SER A 201 -14.20 15.31 4.33
C SER A 201 -15.44 15.01 5.17
N ASP A 202 -15.92 13.74 5.09
CA ASP A 202 -17.06 13.25 5.83
C ASP A 202 -16.72 11.88 6.46
N LEU A 203 -16.74 11.83 7.80
CA LEU A 203 -16.30 10.67 8.55
C LEU A 203 -17.20 9.43 8.33
N GLU A 204 -18.50 9.61 8.22
CA GLU A 204 -19.43 8.49 8.00
C GLU A 204 -19.41 8.00 6.56
N LYS A 205 -19.31 8.91 5.59
CA LYS A 205 -19.13 8.56 4.17
C LYS A 205 -17.83 7.82 3.94
N GLY A 206 -16.72 8.30 4.53
CA GLY A 206 -15.45 7.59 4.53
C GLY A 206 -15.57 6.20 5.18
N ALA A 207 -16.18 6.13 6.38
CA ALA A 207 -16.37 4.85 7.06
C ALA A 207 -17.23 3.87 6.25
N GLN A 208 -18.25 4.35 5.54
CA GLN A 208 -19.05 3.49 4.66
C GLN A 208 -18.22 2.89 3.54
N PHE A 209 -17.35 3.68 2.92
CA PHE A 209 -16.44 3.19 1.88
C PHE A 209 -15.47 2.14 2.43
N TYR A 210 -14.81 2.41 3.55
CA TYR A 210 -13.84 1.49 4.14
C TYR A 210 -14.48 0.23 4.74
N ARG A 211 -15.77 0.26 5.12
CA ARG A 211 -16.53 -0.97 5.44
C ARG A 211 -16.71 -1.88 4.23
N ILE A 212 -16.88 -1.33 3.04
CA ILE A 212 -16.94 -2.13 1.81
C ILE A 212 -15.61 -2.86 1.61
N LEU A 213 -14.48 -2.17 1.81
CA LEU A 213 -13.16 -2.74 1.60
C LEU A 213 -12.72 -3.72 2.69
N TYR A 214 -12.90 -3.36 3.96
CA TYR A 214 -12.26 -4.04 5.09
C TYR A 214 -13.24 -4.60 6.12
N GLY A 215 -14.52 -4.47 5.88
CA GLY A 215 -15.56 -4.95 6.81
C GLY A 215 -15.88 -3.96 7.92
N LYS A 216 -16.43 -4.49 9.01
CA LYS A 216 -16.88 -3.66 10.13
C LYS A 216 -15.70 -2.96 10.82
N GLU A 217 -15.93 -1.72 11.25
CA GLU A 217 -14.97 -0.99 12.08
C GLU A 217 -14.71 -1.70 13.42
N ALA A 218 -13.45 -1.67 13.86
CA ALA A 218 -13.01 -2.28 15.10
C ALA A 218 -13.31 -1.38 16.31
N VAL A 219 -13.09 -0.05 16.16
CA VAL A 219 -13.22 0.92 17.26
C VAL A 219 -13.80 2.24 16.74
N ARG A 220 -14.71 2.84 17.51
CA ARG A 220 -15.10 4.24 17.39
C ARG A 220 -14.63 5.01 18.62
N GLN A 221 -13.65 5.88 18.43
CA GLN A 221 -13.09 6.75 19.45
C GLN A 221 -13.86 8.08 19.45
N LYS A 222 -14.15 8.62 20.63
CA LYS A 222 -14.93 9.88 20.76
C LYS A 222 -14.06 11.12 20.86
N SER A 223 -12.86 11.00 21.41
CA SER A 223 -11.99 12.15 21.65
C SER A 223 -10.50 11.78 21.42
N PRO A 224 -9.87 12.25 20.34
CA PRO A 224 -10.51 12.86 19.18
C PRO A 224 -11.45 11.88 18.47
N GLU A 225 -12.42 12.40 17.73
CA GLU A 225 -13.36 11.54 17.01
C GLU A 225 -12.64 10.82 15.86
N ARG A 226 -12.57 9.47 15.98
CA ARG A 226 -11.90 8.59 15.00
C ARG A 226 -12.64 7.28 14.83
N ILE A 227 -12.57 6.75 13.62
CA ILE A 227 -13.04 5.40 13.31
C ILE A 227 -11.84 4.56 12.90
N TRP A 228 -11.68 3.38 13.50
CA TRP A 228 -10.57 2.49 13.22
C TRP A 228 -11.05 1.18 12.62
N PHE A 229 -10.37 0.74 11.57
CA PHE A 229 -10.51 -0.57 10.95
C PHE A 229 -9.28 -1.41 11.28
N GLN A 230 -9.50 -2.67 11.64
CA GLN A 230 -8.42 -3.64 11.80
C GLN A 230 -8.16 -4.32 10.46
N ILE A 231 -6.92 -4.31 9.99
CA ILE A 231 -6.49 -4.91 8.73
C ILE A 231 -5.31 -5.84 9.04
N GLY A 232 -5.62 -7.11 9.30
CA GLY A 232 -4.64 -8.06 9.82
C GLY A 232 -4.02 -7.56 11.12
N ASP A 233 -2.70 -7.39 11.16
CA ASP A 233 -1.96 -6.85 12.31
C ASP A 233 -1.72 -5.33 12.23
N THR A 234 -2.35 -4.65 11.27
CA THR A 234 -2.26 -3.21 11.03
C THR A 234 -3.63 -2.53 11.21
N ARG A 235 -3.67 -1.21 11.25
CA ARG A 235 -4.91 -0.45 11.43
C ARG A 235 -5.01 0.70 10.43
N LEU A 236 -6.23 0.97 10.00
CA LEU A 236 -6.58 2.17 9.24
C LEU A 236 -7.49 3.04 10.09
N GLY A 237 -7.08 4.29 10.32
CA GLY A 237 -7.85 5.27 11.06
C GLY A 237 -8.45 6.32 10.12
N LEU A 238 -9.64 6.79 10.45
CA LEU A 238 -10.29 7.94 9.82
C LEU A 238 -10.54 9.00 10.87
N GLU A 239 -10.25 10.25 10.53
CA GLU A 239 -10.69 11.43 11.27
C GLU A 239 -11.17 12.50 10.30
N ARG A 240 -11.97 13.46 10.79
CA ARG A 240 -12.41 14.57 9.94
C ARG A 240 -11.23 15.49 9.63
N ALA A 241 -11.08 15.87 8.36
CA ALA A 241 -10.11 16.89 7.96
C ALA A 241 -10.41 18.22 8.69
N PRO A 242 -9.38 18.91 9.20
CA PRO A 242 -9.57 20.24 9.78
C PRO A 242 -10.22 21.20 8.79
N ALA A 243 -10.99 22.15 9.29
CA ALA A 243 -11.68 23.14 8.46
C ALA A 243 -10.69 23.85 7.50
N GLY A 244 -11.03 23.89 6.22
CA GLY A 244 -10.20 24.49 5.17
C GLY A 244 -9.04 23.60 4.67
N GLN A 245 -8.82 22.43 5.24
CA GLN A 245 -7.83 21.48 4.72
C GLN A 245 -8.48 20.45 3.81
N LYS A 246 -7.73 20.04 2.79
CA LYS A 246 -8.14 18.95 1.90
C LYS A 246 -7.96 17.60 2.55
N PRO A 247 -8.83 16.62 2.23
CA PRO A 247 -8.61 15.21 2.58
C PRO A 247 -7.24 14.72 2.14
N ARG A 248 -6.63 13.86 2.97
CA ARG A 248 -5.27 13.33 2.73
C ARG A 248 -4.95 12.16 3.65
N ILE A 249 -3.86 11.48 3.38
CA ILE A 249 -3.19 10.65 4.38
C ILE A 249 -2.47 11.60 5.36
N ALA A 250 -2.92 11.63 6.62
CA ALA A 250 -2.43 12.58 7.62
C ALA A 250 -1.09 12.17 8.21
N HIS A 251 -0.96 10.89 8.54
CA HIS A 251 0.28 10.29 9.02
C HIS A 251 0.26 8.77 8.90
N PHE A 252 1.41 8.17 9.11
CA PHE A 252 1.55 6.72 9.27
C PHE A 252 2.41 6.37 10.47
N GLY A 253 2.13 5.20 11.04
CA GLY A 253 2.90 4.62 12.13
C GLY A 253 3.71 3.41 11.66
N VAL A 254 4.92 3.29 12.20
CA VAL A 254 5.83 2.15 11.98
C VAL A 254 6.09 1.46 13.29
N LYS A 255 5.86 0.15 13.34
CA LYS A 255 6.26 -0.73 14.45
C LYS A 255 7.78 -0.79 14.52
N VAL A 256 8.36 -0.63 15.71
CA VAL A 256 9.82 -0.65 15.90
C VAL A 256 10.21 -1.45 17.15
N ALA A 257 11.36 -2.16 17.07
CA ALA A 257 11.96 -2.86 18.21
C ALA A 257 13.47 -3.10 17.94
N PRO A 258 14.37 -2.99 18.95
CA PRO A 258 14.10 -2.46 20.28
C PRO A 258 13.78 -0.97 20.26
N PHE A 259 13.18 -0.44 21.32
CA PHE A 259 12.78 0.95 21.40
C PHE A 259 13.24 1.60 22.71
N ASP A 260 14.13 2.58 22.58
CA ASP A 260 14.47 3.53 23.64
C ASP A 260 13.96 4.91 23.19
N ARG A 261 12.90 5.40 23.85
CA ARG A 261 12.26 6.67 23.53
C ARG A 261 13.25 7.84 23.55
N ASN A 262 14.10 7.92 24.58
CA ASN A 262 15.00 9.06 24.74
C ASN A 262 16.09 9.07 23.67
N ALA A 263 16.66 7.91 23.38
CA ALA A 263 17.62 7.73 22.30
C ALA A 263 16.99 8.04 20.94
N ALA A 264 15.77 7.57 20.69
CA ALA A 264 15.03 7.84 19.44
C ALA A 264 14.77 9.34 19.27
N VAL A 265 14.29 10.03 20.31
CA VAL A 265 14.03 11.48 20.29
C VAL A 265 15.32 12.27 20.03
N ALA A 266 16.42 11.94 20.75
CA ALA A 266 17.71 12.60 20.57
C ALA A 266 18.26 12.39 19.14
N GLY A 267 18.22 11.16 18.64
CA GLY A 267 18.67 10.81 17.30
C GLY A 267 17.85 11.48 16.20
N LEU A 268 16.51 11.51 16.31
CA LEU A 268 15.64 12.20 15.37
C LEU A 268 15.96 13.70 15.28
N ARG A 269 16.20 14.36 16.41
CA ARG A 269 16.63 15.77 16.43
C ARG A 269 17.97 15.98 15.75
N THR A 270 18.92 15.06 15.97
CA THR A 270 20.23 15.09 15.29
C THR A 270 20.09 14.94 13.78
N LEU A 271 19.10 14.14 13.30
CA LEU A 271 18.77 14.01 11.88
C LEU A 271 17.99 15.20 11.31
N GLY A 272 17.66 16.20 12.14
CA GLY A 272 16.91 17.39 11.73
C GLY A 272 15.38 17.20 11.69
N ALA A 273 14.85 16.12 12.29
CA ALA A 273 13.42 15.93 12.41
C ALA A 273 12.80 16.85 13.47
N GLU A 274 11.60 17.34 13.21
CA GLU A 274 10.79 18.03 14.20
C GLU A 274 10.03 17.00 15.05
N VAL A 275 10.50 16.79 16.29
CA VAL A 275 9.83 15.86 17.22
C VAL A 275 8.62 16.52 17.85
N VAL A 276 7.44 15.89 17.65
CA VAL A 276 6.16 16.35 18.21
C VAL A 276 5.96 15.75 19.60
N PRO A 277 5.67 16.55 20.63
CA PRO A 277 5.43 16.04 21.99
C PRO A 277 4.27 15.03 22.03
N SER A 278 4.49 13.90 22.72
CA SER A 278 3.46 12.88 23.01
C SER A 278 3.68 12.33 24.43
N PRO A 279 3.50 13.18 25.48
CA PRO A 279 3.87 12.83 26.85
C PRO A 279 3.06 11.67 27.43
N ASP A 280 1.80 11.53 27.01
CA ASP A 280 0.87 10.51 27.52
C ASP A 280 1.00 9.14 26.81
N GLU A 281 1.93 9.02 25.85
CA GLU A 281 2.15 7.81 25.06
C GLU A 281 3.64 7.42 25.11
N PRO A 282 4.07 6.73 26.17
CA PRO A 282 5.49 6.43 26.42
C PRO A 282 6.11 5.50 25.38
N ASP A 283 5.30 4.69 24.71
CA ASP A 283 5.67 3.74 23.67
C ASP A 283 5.59 4.33 22.24
N VAL A 284 5.37 5.65 22.14
CA VAL A 284 5.19 6.37 20.87
C VAL A 284 6.12 7.56 20.77
N VAL A 285 6.75 7.75 19.62
CA VAL A 285 7.43 9.00 19.24
C VAL A 285 6.87 9.49 17.92
N ARG A 286 6.35 10.72 17.89
CA ARG A 286 5.87 11.41 16.69
C ARG A 286 6.90 12.40 16.21
N PHE A 287 7.06 12.49 14.91
CA PHE A 287 7.94 13.50 14.31
C PHE A 287 7.45 13.88 12.89
N ARG A 288 7.91 15.05 12.44
CA ARG A 288 7.86 15.40 11.03
C ARG A 288 9.21 15.07 10.42
N ASP A 289 9.18 14.39 9.28
CA ASP A 289 10.39 14.15 8.52
C ASP A 289 10.93 15.44 7.91
N ARG A 290 12.07 15.36 7.23
CA ARG A 290 12.71 16.52 6.59
C ARG A 290 11.84 17.23 5.54
N ASP A 291 10.83 16.54 5.02
CA ASP A 291 9.92 17.01 3.97
C ASP A 291 8.53 17.40 4.52
N GLY A 292 8.34 17.29 5.86
CA GLY A 292 7.12 17.68 6.58
C GLY A 292 6.06 16.58 6.70
N ASN A 293 6.32 15.34 6.24
CA ASN A 293 5.40 14.24 6.47
C ASN A 293 5.39 13.85 7.95
N SER A 294 4.20 13.58 8.49
CA SER A 294 4.04 13.14 9.87
C SER A 294 4.21 11.63 9.99
N VAL A 295 5.12 11.22 10.88
CA VAL A 295 5.48 9.82 11.10
C VAL A 295 5.41 9.51 12.59
N GLU A 296 4.97 8.29 12.91
CA GLU A 296 4.93 7.76 14.27
C GLU A 296 5.78 6.50 14.37
N LEU A 297 6.67 6.45 15.38
CA LEU A 297 7.34 5.23 15.81
C LEU A 297 6.55 4.63 16.96
N LYS A 298 6.15 3.38 16.84
CA LYS A 298 5.39 2.63 17.85
C LYS A 298 6.21 1.45 18.33
N ALA A 299 6.52 1.42 19.63
CA ALA A 299 7.18 0.27 20.25
C ALA A 299 6.32 -0.99 20.20
N VAL A 300 6.93 -2.17 19.91
CA VAL A 300 6.29 -3.49 19.88
C VAL A 300 7.15 -4.54 20.55
#